data_a5166fd5f5b2ac4ce86189dd91bab11c
#
_entry.id   a5166fd5f5b2ac4ce86189dd91bab11c
#
_cell.length_a   1.000
_cell.length_b   1.000
_cell.length_c   1.000
_cell.angle_alpha   90.00
_cell.angle_beta   90.00
_cell.angle_gamma   90.00
#
_symmetry.space_group_name_H-M   'P 1'
#
loop_
_entity.id
_entity.type
_entity.pdbx_description
1 polymer ?
#
loop_
_entity_poly.entity_id
_entity_poly.type
_entity_poly.pdbx_seq_one_letter_code
_entity_poly.pdbx_strand_id
1 'polypeptide(L)'
;DGMNEKDSDRRPTRDLAMDTLMGDLNGEILIQNHCYRAEEMAMMIELSKEFNYKITAFHHAVEAYKIADLLADEGICAALWADWWGFKHEAYDMVQANIAIIDQARNGSGCAIVHSDDAVGIQHLNQEAAKAMAAGNRAGFEISKAHAMRWITSNPAKAAGILNQTGSIEVGKDADVVLWTGNPFSVYSRAEKVL
;
A
#
# COMPACT_ATOMS: atom_id res chain seq x y z
N ASP A 1 -12.68 -22.64 -17.17
CA ASP A 1 -13.53 -23.74 -17.68
C ASP A 1 -12.76 -24.88 -18.35
N GLY A 2 -11.57 -24.64 -18.90
CA GLY A 2 -10.80 -25.70 -19.60
C GLY A 2 -10.10 -26.72 -18.70
N MET A 3 -9.96 -26.47 -17.39
CA MET A 3 -9.23 -27.36 -16.49
C MET A 3 -9.92 -28.69 -16.21
N ASN A 4 -11.24 -28.75 -16.34
CA ASN A 4 -12.02 -29.97 -16.10
C ASN A 4 -12.35 -30.75 -17.37
N GLU A 5 -11.91 -30.29 -18.55
CA GLU A 5 -12.15 -30.98 -19.82
C GLU A 5 -11.29 -32.24 -19.90
N LYS A 6 -11.92 -33.40 -19.93
CA LYS A 6 -11.23 -34.70 -20.00
C LYS A 6 -10.82 -35.06 -21.43
N ASP A 7 -11.41 -34.40 -22.43
CA ASP A 7 -11.08 -34.60 -23.83
C ASP A 7 -9.95 -33.64 -24.24
N SER A 8 -8.77 -34.19 -24.51
CA SER A 8 -7.57 -33.40 -24.83
C SER A 8 -7.76 -32.54 -26.10
N ASP A 9 -8.62 -32.96 -27.01
CA ASP A 9 -8.85 -32.26 -28.28
C ASP A 9 -9.76 -31.03 -28.12
N ARG A 10 -10.40 -30.89 -26.96
CA ARG A 10 -11.29 -29.76 -26.63
C ARG A 10 -10.67 -28.76 -25.65
N ARG A 11 -9.50 -29.06 -25.13
CA ARG A 11 -8.82 -28.13 -24.23
C ARG A 11 -8.39 -26.89 -25.00
N PRO A 12 -8.66 -25.69 -24.47
CA PRO A 12 -8.16 -24.47 -25.08
C PRO A 12 -6.62 -24.49 -25.09
N THR A 13 -6.03 -23.86 -26.10
CA THR A 13 -4.58 -23.63 -26.13
C THR A 13 -4.18 -22.83 -24.89
N ARG A 14 -3.06 -23.23 -24.27
CA ARG A 14 -2.52 -22.51 -23.12
C ARG A 14 -2.25 -21.06 -23.47
N ASP A 15 -2.75 -20.13 -22.66
CA ASP A 15 -2.53 -18.69 -22.77
C ASP A 15 -1.98 -18.20 -21.44
N LEU A 16 -0.79 -17.61 -21.45
CA LEU A 16 -0.10 -17.14 -20.22
C LEU A 16 -0.82 -15.98 -19.54
N ALA A 17 -1.55 -15.15 -20.29
CA ALA A 17 -2.35 -14.09 -19.69
C ALA A 17 -3.54 -14.68 -18.93
N MET A 18 -4.18 -15.70 -19.48
CA MET A 18 -5.26 -16.42 -18.82
C MET A 18 -4.76 -17.20 -17.60
N ASP A 19 -3.56 -17.80 -17.66
CA ASP A 19 -2.92 -18.44 -16.51
C ASP A 19 -2.72 -17.44 -15.36
N THR A 20 -2.29 -16.20 -15.65
CA THR A 20 -2.14 -15.13 -14.64
C THR A 20 -3.48 -14.75 -14.03
N LEU A 21 -4.50 -14.49 -14.86
CA LEU A 21 -5.85 -14.19 -14.36
C LEU A 21 -6.44 -15.31 -13.51
N MET A 22 -6.14 -16.56 -13.85
CA MET A 22 -6.50 -17.70 -13.01
C MET A 22 -5.82 -17.67 -11.65
N GLY A 23 -4.54 -17.30 -11.59
CA GLY A 23 -3.80 -17.13 -10.35
C GLY A 23 -4.43 -16.04 -9.47
N ASP A 24 -4.88 -14.94 -10.08
CA ASP A 24 -5.62 -13.88 -9.37
C ASP A 24 -6.93 -14.41 -8.77
N LEU A 25 -7.75 -15.10 -9.58
CA LEU A 25 -9.04 -15.64 -9.15
C LEU A 25 -8.91 -16.76 -8.11
N ASN A 26 -7.80 -17.51 -8.14
CA ASN A 26 -7.48 -18.53 -7.14
C ASN A 26 -6.87 -17.93 -5.86
N GLY A 27 -6.56 -16.65 -5.84
CA GLY A 27 -5.90 -15.98 -4.71
C GLY A 27 -4.40 -16.31 -4.56
N GLU A 28 -3.77 -16.85 -5.59
CA GLU A 28 -2.34 -17.16 -5.64
C GLU A 28 -1.50 -15.93 -5.97
N ILE A 29 -2.11 -14.95 -6.66
CA ILE A 29 -1.49 -13.68 -7.05
C ILE A 29 -2.22 -12.54 -6.31
N LEU A 30 -1.45 -11.64 -5.73
CA LEU A 30 -1.98 -10.46 -5.03
C LEU A 30 -2.10 -9.29 -6.01
N ILE A 31 -3.28 -8.70 -6.09
CA ILE A 31 -3.53 -7.56 -6.96
C ILE A 31 -3.20 -6.27 -6.22
N GLN A 32 -2.30 -5.49 -6.82
CA GLN A 32 -2.00 -4.12 -6.42
C GLN A 32 -2.40 -3.21 -7.58
N ASN A 33 -3.39 -2.38 -7.35
CA ASN A 33 -4.05 -1.61 -8.41
C ASN A 33 -3.58 -0.15 -8.42
N HIS A 34 -3.14 0.34 -9.59
CA HIS A 34 -2.87 1.75 -9.82
C HIS A 34 -4.20 2.50 -9.98
N CYS A 35 -4.52 3.43 -9.08
CA CYS A 35 -5.76 4.19 -9.12
C CYS A 35 -5.65 5.51 -8.34
N TYR A 36 -6.14 6.61 -8.89
CA TYR A 36 -6.08 7.94 -8.27
C TYR A 36 -7.39 8.38 -7.62
N ARG A 37 -8.51 8.09 -8.26
CA ARG A 37 -9.81 8.67 -7.94
C ARG A 37 -10.63 7.80 -7.01
N ALA A 38 -11.38 8.43 -6.11
CA ALA A 38 -12.18 7.71 -5.11
C ALA A 38 -13.25 6.81 -5.74
N GLU A 39 -13.98 7.32 -6.74
CA GLU A 39 -15.02 6.57 -7.43
C GLU A 39 -14.48 5.36 -8.21
N GLU A 40 -13.28 5.48 -8.79
CA GLU A 40 -12.63 4.39 -9.50
C GLU A 40 -12.17 3.30 -8.53
N MET A 41 -11.58 3.67 -7.39
CA MET A 41 -11.23 2.72 -6.33
C MET A 41 -12.47 1.99 -5.80
N ALA A 42 -13.56 2.70 -5.54
CA ALA A 42 -14.81 2.08 -5.09
C ALA A 42 -15.38 1.11 -6.12
N MET A 43 -15.36 1.48 -7.40
CA MET A 43 -15.79 0.61 -8.50
C MET A 43 -14.92 -0.64 -8.60
N MET A 44 -13.59 -0.53 -8.46
CA MET A 44 -12.69 -1.68 -8.47
C MET A 44 -12.92 -2.61 -7.29
N ILE A 45 -13.29 -2.09 -6.12
CA ILE A 45 -13.68 -2.90 -4.96
C ILE A 45 -14.94 -3.69 -5.26
N GLU A 46 -15.98 -3.08 -5.83
CA GLU A 46 -17.21 -3.80 -6.21
C GLU A 46 -16.91 -4.88 -7.28
N LEU A 47 -16.08 -4.56 -8.27
CA LEU A 47 -15.66 -5.52 -9.29
C LEU A 47 -14.89 -6.71 -8.67
N SER A 48 -14.05 -6.45 -7.68
CA SER A 48 -13.31 -7.51 -6.98
C SER A 48 -14.24 -8.48 -6.25
N LYS A 49 -15.34 -7.97 -5.69
CA LYS A 49 -16.40 -8.81 -5.07
C LYS A 49 -17.17 -9.62 -6.09
N GLU A 50 -17.53 -9.02 -7.23
CA GLU A 50 -18.26 -9.70 -8.30
C GLU A 50 -17.47 -10.90 -8.85
N PHE A 51 -16.16 -10.72 -9.06
CA PHE A 51 -15.29 -11.77 -9.62
C PHE A 51 -14.52 -12.57 -8.57
N ASN A 52 -14.72 -12.27 -7.28
CA ASN A 52 -14.10 -12.96 -6.14
C ASN A 52 -12.56 -13.00 -6.19
N TYR A 53 -11.96 -11.87 -6.52
CA TYR A 53 -10.51 -11.68 -6.38
C TYR A 53 -10.19 -10.67 -5.28
N LYS A 54 -8.93 -10.57 -4.86
CA LYS A 54 -8.52 -9.71 -3.74
C LYS A 54 -7.56 -8.62 -4.18
N ILE A 55 -7.95 -7.37 -3.96
CA ILE A 55 -7.05 -6.21 -4.03
C ILE A 55 -6.38 -6.05 -2.66
N THR A 56 -5.06 -5.98 -2.62
CA THR A 56 -4.30 -5.76 -1.38
C THR A 56 -3.90 -4.31 -1.18
N ALA A 57 -3.70 -3.56 -2.26
CA ALA A 57 -3.38 -2.13 -2.18
C ALA A 57 -3.83 -1.37 -3.43
N PHE A 58 -4.22 -0.10 -3.23
CA PHE A 58 -4.25 0.90 -4.28
C PHE A 58 -2.98 1.76 -4.23
N HIS A 59 -2.38 2.00 -5.39
CA HIS A 59 -1.19 2.82 -5.54
C HIS A 59 -1.54 4.22 -6.04
N HIS A 60 -0.79 5.20 -5.57
CA HIS A 60 -1.00 6.63 -5.73
C HIS A 60 -2.22 7.13 -4.94
N ALA A 61 -3.37 6.54 -5.16
CA ALA A 61 -4.59 6.64 -4.36
C ALA A 61 -4.86 8.07 -3.80
N VAL A 62 -4.65 9.09 -4.63
CA VAL A 62 -4.65 10.51 -4.22
C VAL A 62 -5.93 10.92 -3.50
N GLU A 63 -7.07 10.37 -3.92
CA GLU A 63 -8.39 10.63 -3.33
C GLU A 63 -8.84 9.57 -2.31
N ALA A 64 -7.98 8.67 -1.90
CA ALA A 64 -8.32 7.59 -0.97
C ALA A 64 -8.92 8.09 0.36
N TYR A 65 -8.52 9.28 0.81
CA TYR A 65 -9.06 9.90 2.02
C TYR A 65 -10.58 10.09 1.99
N LYS A 66 -11.20 10.21 0.81
CA LYS A 66 -12.65 10.34 0.63
C LYS A 66 -13.39 9.04 0.92
N ILE A 67 -12.72 7.90 0.81
CA ILE A 67 -13.26 6.55 1.01
C ILE A 67 -12.46 5.74 2.05
N ALA A 68 -11.81 6.45 2.97
CA ALA A 68 -10.89 5.85 3.95
C ALA A 68 -11.54 4.71 4.76
N ASP A 69 -12.78 4.90 5.19
CA ASP A 69 -13.54 3.89 5.93
C ASP A 69 -13.85 2.65 5.09
N LEU A 70 -14.17 2.81 3.80
CA LEU A 70 -14.40 1.69 2.90
C LEU A 70 -13.11 0.87 2.72
N LEU A 71 -11.97 1.52 2.52
CA LEU A 71 -10.68 0.83 2.42
C LEU A 71 -10.33 0.07 3.70
N ALA A 72 -10.59 0.66 4.85
CA ALA A 72 -10.36 0.01 6.13
C ALA A 72 -11.28 -1.21 6.36
N ASP A 73 -12.57 -1.09 6.00
CA ASP A 73 -13.56 -2.17 6.10
C ASP A 73 -13.19 -3.36 5.19
N GLU A 74 -12.66 -3.11 4.01
CA GLU A 74 -12.22 -4.14 3.05
C GLU A 74 -10.77 -4.64 3.33
N GLY A 75 -10.07 -4.03 4.28
CA GLY A 75 -8.70 -4.39 4.65
C GLY A 75 -7.66 -4.08 3.57
N ILE A 76 -7.97 -3.14 2.67
CA ILE A 76 -7.14 -2.72 1.55
C ILE A 76 -6.20 -1.61 2.00
N CYS A 77 -4.92 -1.72 1.65
CA CYS A 77 -3.94 -0.68 1.91
C CYS A 77 -3.99 0.42 0.82
N ALA A 78 -3.58 1.62 1.18
CA ALA A 78 -3.37 2.71 0.22
C ALA A 78 -1.91 3.19 0.28
N ALA A 79 -1.21 3.09 -0.85
CA ALA A 79 0.15 3.58 -1.01
C ALA A 79 0.11 5.00 -1.57
N LEU A 80 0.55 5.97 -0.78
CA LEU A 80 0.27 7.38 -0.92
C LEU A 80 1.55 8.23 -0.92
N TRP A 81 1.54 9.34 -1.63
CA TRP A 81 2.57 10.37 -1.52
C TRP A 81 2.33 11.28 -0.31
N ALA A 82 3.40 11.73 0.32
CA ALA A 82 3.32 12.69 1.41
C ALA A 82 2.93 14.09 0.93
N ASP A 83 3.44 14.52 -0.23
CA ASP A 83 3.24 15.87 -0.76
C ASP A 83 3.39 16.01 -2.28
N TRP A 84 3.33 14.91 -3.03
CA TRP A 84 3.48 14.95 -4.49
C TRP A 84 2.13 14.84 -5.18
N TRP A 85 1.60 15.97 -5.66
CA TRP A 85 0.32 16.08 -6.36
C TRP A 85 0.32 17.23 -7.37
N GLY A 86 -0.78 17.36 -8.13
CA GLY A 86 -1.02 18.50 -9.03
C GLY A 86 -0.22 18.46 -10.32
N PHE A 87 0.58 17.42 -10.58
CA PHE A 87 1.37 17.27 -11.80
C PHE A 87 0.55 16.73 -12.97
N LYS A 88 -0.64 16.20 -12.71
CA LYS A 88 -1.64 15.81 -13.71
C LYS A 88 -3.05 15.91 -13.12
N HIS A 89 -4.06 15.86 -13.98
CA HIS A 89 -5.45 16.10 -13.58
C HIS A 89 -5.95 15.11 -12.52
N GLU A 90 -5.65 13.82 -12.68
CA GLU A 90 -6.07 12.77 -11.75
C GLU A 90 -5.41 12.88 -10.37
N ALA A 91 -4.28 13.55 -10.28
CA ALA A 91 -3.53 13.74 -9.05
C ALA A 91 -3.75 15.14 -8.42
N TYR A 92 -4.79 15.87 -8.83
CA TYR A 92 -4.98 17.26 -8.41
C TYR A 92 -5.59 17.38 -7.02
N ASP A 93 -6.56 16.54 -6.67
CA ASP A 93 -7.37 16.66 -5.45
C ASP A 93 -6.79 15.83 -4.30
N MET A 94 -5.61 16.21 -3.82
CA MET A 94 -4.94 15.58 -2.70
C MET A 94 -4.95 16.50 -1.47
N VAL A 95 -4.97 15.95 -0.28
CA VAL A 95 -4.79 16.67 0.98
C VAL A 95 -3.55 16.15 1.71
N GLN A 96 -2.77 17.04 2.35
CA GLN A 96 -1.54 16.66 3.04
C GLN A 96 -1.73 15.66 4.19
N ALA A 97 -2.90 15.66 4.82
CA ALA A 97 -3.24 14.72 5.88
C ALA A 97 -3.73 13.35 5.36
N ASN A 98 -3.70 13.10 4.04
CA ASN A 98 -4.23 11.91 3.38
C ASN A 98 -3.77 10.60 4.06
N ILE A 99 -2.48 10.45 4.27
CA ILE A 99 -1.88 9.26 4.92
C ILE A 99 -2.43 9.07 6.33
N ALA A 100 -2.53 10.15 7.11
CA ALA A 100 -3.06 10.10 8.46
C ALA A 100 -4.56 9.78 8.50
N ILE A 101 -5.34 10.30 7.56
CA ILE A 101 -6.77 10.00 7.45
C ILE A 101 -6.99 8.52 7.16
N ILE A 102 -6.24 7.96 6.19
CA ILE A 102 -6.30 6.53 5.87
C ILE A 102 -5.90 5.69 7.08
N ASP A 103 -4.77 6.02 7.69
CA ASP A 103 -4.24 5.27 8.84
C ASP A 103 -5.22 5.24 10.02
N GLN A 104 -5.89 6.36 10.30
CA GLN A 104 -6.81 6.49 11.42
C GLN A 104 -8.26 6.09 11.10
N ALA A 105 -8.55 5.70 9.87
CA ALA A 105 -9.87 5.22 9.49
C ALA A 105 -10.32 4.05 10.38
N ARG A 106 -11.61 3.99 10.70
CA ARG A 106 -12.19 2.95 11.58
C ARG A 106 -11.39 2.75 12.88
N ASN A 107 -11.10 3.86 13.58
CA ASN A 107 -10.34 3.85 14.85
C ASN A 107 -8.93 3.26 14.73
N GLY A 108 -8.22 3.56 13.65
CA GLY A 108 -6.83 3.15 13.43
C GLY A 108 -6.66 1.74 12.84
N SER A 109 -7.71 1.18 12.25
CA SER A 109 -7.62 -0.09 11.51
C SER A 109 -7.19 0.08 10.05
N GLY A 110 -7.07 1.30 9.57
CA GLY A 110 -6.65 1.61 8.22
C GLY A 110 -5.20 1.18 7.93
N CYS A 111 -4.89 1.01 6.65
CA CYS A 111 -3.58 0.57 6.19
C CYS A 111 -2.98 1.61 5.23
N ALA A 112 -2.28 2.61 5.77
CA ALA A 112 -1.56 3.60 4.98
C ALA A 112 -0.12 3.16 4.71
N ILE A 113 0.37 3.44 3.51
CA ILE A 113 1.75 3.20 3.08
C ILE A 113 2.27 4.50 2.49
N VAL A 114 3.49 4.89 2.86
CA VAL A 114 4.21 5.97 2.20
C VAL A 114 5.01 5.40 1.05
N HIS A 115 4.79 5.91 -0.16
CA HIS A 115 5.55 5.50 -1.33
C HIS A 115 6.11 6.70 -2.11
N SER A 116 7.07 6.47 -2.99
CA SER A 116 7.69 7.53 -3.79
C SER A 116 7.27 7.52 -5.26
N ASP A 117 7.15 6.36 -5.88
CA ASP A 117 7.00 6.19 -7.34
C ASP A 117 8.04 6.97 -8.17
N ASP A 118 9.21 7.17 -7.57
CA ASP A 118 10.28 7.99 -8.13
C ASP A 118 11.66 7.51 -7.67
N ALA A 119 12.63 7.45 -8.59
CA ALA A 119 13.96 6.94 -8.34
C ALA A 119 14.79 7.81 -7.37
N VAL A 120 14.50 9.09 -7.26
CA VAL A 120 15.14 10.01 -6.30
C VAL A 120 14.39 9.97 -4.98
N GLY A 121 13.06 10.08 -5.01
CA GLY A 121 12.20 10.13 -3.82
C GLY A 121 12.29 8.86 -2.97
N ILE A 122 12.49 7.68 -3.56
CA ILE A 122 12.62 6.41 -2.83
C ILE A 122 13.77 6.42 -1.81
N GLN A 123 14.82 7.18 -2.06
CA GLN A 123 15.97 7.30 -1.17
C GLN A 123 15.66 8.07 0.12
N HIS A 124 14.51 8.74 0.18
CA HIS A 124 14.11 9.63 1.28
C HIS A 124 12.75 9.24 1.91
N LEU A 125 12.30 7.97 1.77
CA LEU A 125 11.01 7.53 2.30
C LEU A 125 10.84 7.77 3.80
N ASN A 126 11.91 7.71 4.57
CA ASN A 126 11.90 8.06 5.99
C ASN A 126 11.53 9.54 6.22
N GLN A 127 11.97 10.44 5.35
CA GLN A 127 11.64 11.87 5.40
C GLN A 127 10.20 12.11 4.89
N GLU A 128 9.76 11.37 3.86
CA GLU A 128 8.37 11.40 3.39
C GLU A 128 7.40 10.98 4.51
N ALA A 129 7.72 9.91 5.24
CA ALA A 129 6.94 9.49 6.40
C ALA A 129 6.93 10.56 7.52
N ALA A 130 8.05 11.26 7.72
CA ALA A 130 8.12 12.38 8.67
C ALA A 130 7.22 13.55 8.26
N LYS A 131 7.18 13.90 6.97
CA LYS A 131 6.29 14.94 6.43
C LYS A 131 4.82 14.57 6.61
N ALA A 132 4.46 13.33 6.28
CA ALA A 132 3.10 12.81 6.43
C ALA A 132 2.66 12.80 7.91
N MET A 133 3.52 12.35 8.82
CA MET A 133 3.28 12.39 10.27
C MET A 133 3.06 13.82 10.75
N ALA A 134 3.91 14.76 10.33
CA ALA A 134 3.77 16.16 10.71
C ALA A 134 2.48 16.79 10.17
N ALA A 135 2.08 16.44 8.94
CA ALA A 135 0.81 16.90 8.36
C ALA A 135 -0.39 16.35 9.14
N GLY A 136 -0.38 15.06 9.48
CA GLY A 136 -1.42 14.44 10.31
C GLY A 136 -1.53 15.09 11.68
N ASN A 137 -0.41 15.32 12.37
CA ASN A 137 -0.40 15.96 13.68
C ASN A 137 -0.91 17.42 13.62
N ARG A 138 -0.59 18.17 12.56
CA ARG A 138 -1.20 19.51 12.34
C ARG A 138 -2.70 19.45 12.08
N ALA A 139 -3.20 18.36 11.50
CA ALA A 139 -4.63 18.13 11.28
C ALA A 139 -5.37 17.61 12.52
N GLY A 140 -4.68 17.41 13.64
CA GLY A 140 -5.26 16.99 14.92
C GLY A 140 -5.19 15.50 15.20
N PHE A 141 -4.51 14.70 14.37
CA PHE A 141 -4.23 13.30 14.67
C PHE A 141 -3.02 13.18 15.59
N GLU A 142 -3.05 12.26 16.54
CA GLU A 142 -1.94 12.02 17.47
C GLU A 142 -1.08 10.84 17.00
N ILE A 143 -0.18 11.10 16.05
CA ILE A 143 0.65 10.06 15.43
C ILE A 143 2.06 10.09 16.01
N SER A 144 2.46 9.01 16.67
CA SER A 144 3.82 8.84 17.18
C SER A 144 4.80 8.45 16.05
N LYS A 145 6.10 8.65 16.29
CA LYS A 145 7.16 8.19 15.36
C LYS A 145 7.14 6.69 15.13
N ALA A 146 6.94 5.91 16.20
CA ALA A 146 6.85 4.46 16.11
C ALA A 146 5.65 4.03 15.25
N HIS A 147 4.53 4.74 15.36
CA HIS A 147 3.35 4.49 14.55
C HIS A 147 3.62 4.82 13.07
N ALA A 148 4.15 6.02 12.77
CA ALA A 148 4.47 6.43 11.40
C ALA A 148 5.52 5.53 10.73
N MET A 149 6.40 4.86 11.49
CA MET A 149 7.36 3.90 10.96
C MET A 149 6.67 2.70 10.30
N ARG A 150 5.47 2.31 10.75
CA ARG A 150 4.69 1.24 10.14
C ARG A 150 4.34 1.51 8.68
N TRP A 151 4.20 2.76 8.29
CA TRP A 151 3.86 3.17 6.92
C TRP A 151 4.95 2.85 5.89
N ILE A 152 6.18 2.62 6.35
CA ILE A 152 7.33 2.27 5.51
C ILE A 152 7.96 0.92 5.88
N THR A 153 7.31 0.15 6.77
CA THR A 153 7.80 -1.16 7.22
C THR A 153 6.68 -2.22 7.19
N SER A 154 5.91 -2.36 8.28
CA SER A 154 4.91 -3.43 8.41
C SER A 154 3.71 -3.28 7.44
N ASN A 155 3.29 -2.07 7.11
CA ASN A 155 2.16 -1.88 6.22
C ASN A 155 2.48 -2.27 4.76
N PRO A 156 3.63 -1.86 4.16
CA PRO A 156 4.03 -2.40 2.86
C PRO A 156 4.24 -3.92 2.86
N ALA A 157 4.82 -4.48 3.94
CA ALA A 157 4.95 -5.94 4.06
C ALA A 157 3.59 -6.65 4.12
N LYS A 158 2.57 -6.04 4.76
CA LYS A 158 1.19 -6.53 4.75
C LYS A 158 0.61 -6.52 3.34
N ALA A 159 0.73 -5.40 2.62
CA ALA A 159 0.21 -5.27 1.25
C ALA A 159 0.87 -6.24 0.27
N ALA A 160 2.16 -6.51 0.47
CA ALA A 160 2.93 -7.48 -0.32
C ALA A 160 2.70 -8.95 0.09
N GLY A 161 1.94 -9.20 1.16
CA GLY A 161 1.64 -10.56 1.64
C GLY A 161 2.81 -11.25 2.37
N ILE A 162 3.84 -10.50 2.77
CA ILE A 162 5.06 -11.04 3.39
C ILE A 162 5.24 -10.59 4.86
N LEU A 163 4.20 -10.06 5.50
CA LEU A 163 4.29 -9.58 6.88
C LEU A 163 4.71 -10.66 7.88
N ASN A 164 4.49 -11.93 7.57
CA ASN A 164 4.96 -13.06 8.37
C ASN A 164 6.46 -13.32 8.25
N GLN A 165 7.11 -12.75 7.23
CA GLN A 165 8.54 -12.91 6.96
C GLN A 165 9.36 -11.69 7.38
N THR A 166 8.84 -10.47 7.13
CA THR A 166 9.56 -9.21 7.37
C THR A 166 8.60 -8.07 7.77
N GLY A 167 9.11 -6.84 7.89
CA GLY A 167 8.33 -5.61 8.17
C GLY A 167 8.20 -5.27 9.66
N SER A 168 8.66 -6.14 10.57
CA SER A 168 8.75 -5.88 12.00
C SER A 168 9.90 -6.70 12.62
N ILE A 169 10.44 -6.19 13.74
CA ILE A 169 11.50 -6.88 14.48
C ILE A 169 10.86 -7.86 15.45
N GLU A 170 10.78 -9.11 15.03
CA GLU A 170 10.17 -10.21 15.81
C GLU A 170 10.99 -11.49 15.63
N VAL A 171 10.96 -12.35 16.65
CA VAL A 171 11.65 -13.65 16.60
C VAL A 171 11.05 -14.51 15.49
N GLY A 172 11.90 -15.00 14.60
CA GLY A 172 11.52 -15.86 13.48
C GLY A 172 11.28 -15.13 12.16
N LYS A 173 11.38 -13.81 12.15
CA LYS A 173 11.37 -13.00 10.91
C LYS A 173 12.79 -12.74 10.39
N ASP A 174 12.88 -12.38 9.13
CA ASP A 174 14.14 -11.97 8.51
C ASP A 174 14.70 -10.71 9.20
N ALA A 175 16.01 -10.65 9.32
CA ALA A 175 16.70 -9.55 10.00
C ALA A 175 16.96 -8.38 9.04
N ASP A 176 15.92 -7.90 8.35
CA ASP A 176 15.95 -6.68 7.53
C ASP A 176 15.97 -5.45 8.45
N VAL A 177 17.14 -5.09 8.95
CA VAL A 177 17.30 -4.06 9.97
C VAL A 177 18.20 -2.93 9.48
N VAL A 178 17.77 -1.69 9.74
CA VAL A 178 18.55 -0.49 9.44
C VAL A 178 18.97 0.19 10.74
N LEU A 179 20.28 0.35 10.94
CA LEU A 179 20.84 1.17 12.01
C LEU A 179 21.00 2.61 11.54
N TRP A 180 20.43 3.54 12.28
CA TRP A 180 20.47 4.96 11.98
C TRP A 180 21.40 5.72 12.92
N THR A 181 22.06 6.77 12.41
CA THR A 181 22.91 7.68 13.24
C THR A 181 22.12 8.48 14.27
N GLY A 182 20.78 8.49 14.20
CA GLY A 182 19.88 9.19 15.10
C GLY A 182 18.43 8.92 14.77
N ASN A 183 17.55 9.90 14.99
CA ASN A 183 16.14 9.76 14.67
C ASN A 183 15.93 9.58 13.14
N PRO A 184 15.37 8.46 12.66
CA PRO A 184 15.19 8.21 11.22
C PRO A 184 14.38 9.31 10.51
N PHE A 185 13.48 10.00 11.21
CA PHE A 185 12.67 11.11 10.67
C PHE A 185 13.37 12.46 10.63
N SER A 186 14.66 12.51 10.96
CA SER A 186 15.47 13.72 10.84
C SER A 186 16.23 13.74 9.52
N VAL A 187 16.23 14.87 8.83
CA VAL A 187 17.05 15.11 7.64
C VAL A 187 18.57 15.01 7.90
N TYR A 188 18.98 15.07 9.16
CA TYR A 188 20.37 14.92 9.57
C TYR A 188 20.79 13.47 9.83
N SER A 189 19.84 12.55 9.92
CA SER A 189 20.13 11.14 10.17
C SER A 189 20.41 10.40 8.87
N ARG A 190 21.32 9.42 8.95
CA ARG A 190 21.70 8.55 7.83
C ARG A 190 21.60 7.10 8.26
N ALA A 191 21.29 6.23 7.31
CA ALA A 191 21.49 4.79 7.49
C ALA A 191 23.00 4.54 7.65
N GLU A 192 23.42 4.05 8.82
CA GLU A 192 24.81 3.74 9.11
C GLU A 192 25.13 2.30 8.70
N LYS A 193 24.17 1.40 8.91
CA LYS A 193 24.31 0.00 8.55
C LYS A 193 22.96 -0.57 8.14
N VAL A 194 22.98 -1.40 7.12
CA VAL A 194 21.84 -2.21 6.67
C VAL A 194 22.24 -3.68 6.80
N LEU A 195 21.40 -4.46 7.43
CA LEU A 195 21.60 -5.88 7.70
C LEU A 195 20.53 -6.69 6.98
#